data_b5f5beb09bbf26dbadda9c9097e09621
#
_entry.id   b5f5beb09bbf26dbadda9c9097e09621
#
_cell.length_a   1.000
_cell.length_b   1.000
_cell.length_c   1.000
_cell.angle_alpha   90.00
_cell.angle_beta   90.00
_cell.angle_gamma   90.00
#
_symmetry.space_group_name_H-M   'P 1'
#
loop_
_entity.id
_entity.type
_entity.pdbx_description
1 polymer ?
#
loop_
_entity_poly.entity_id
_entity_poly.type
_entity_poly.pdbx_seq_one_letter_code
_entity_poly.pdbx_strand_id
1 'polypeptide(L)'
;LVNSPKVLLLDEPLGALDLKLRKQMQVELKRLQKKLGITFVYVTHDQEEALTMSDRIAVMHQGHFEQIGTAKEIYENPQTKFVASFIGESNIFEANVDTIEGTDLGLTMENGKVRAKGEGFVKEEIVYISVRPENTHLSDKPVDGFTLKGIVKDQIYVGSVLKTIVELPNGKEVKVNNHPDATVYPDGTAVSVYWEPDKAVVIHTKEDKMYDAIEDAVLK
;
A
#
# COMPACT_ATOMS: atom_id res chain seq x y z
N LEU A 1 35.09 11.85 -1.44
CA LEU A 1 35.27 10.57 -0.71
C LEU A 1 36.75 10.19 -0.73
N VAL A 2 37.45 10.42 0.38
CA VAL A 2 38.91 10.32 0.46
C VAL A 2 39.42 8.89 0.21
N ASN A 3 38.65 7.85 0.65
CA ASN A 3 39.09 6.46 0.62
C ASN A 3 38.51 5.62 -0.53
N SER A 4 37.86 6.24 -1.52
CA SER A 4 37.21 5.54 -2.64
C SER A 4 36.45 4.28 -2.23
N PRO A 5 35.46 4.38 -1.29
CA PRO A 5 34.76 3.21 -0.78
C PRO A 5 33.90 2.57 -1.88
N LYS A 6 33.66 1.26 -1.78
CA LYS A 6 32.71 0.55 -2.66
C LYS A 6 31.27 0.71 -2.23
N VAL A 7 31.04 0.96 -0.95
CA VAL A 7 29.71 1.12 -0.33
C VAL A 7 29.72 2.36 0.56
N LEU A 8 28.68 3.19 0.45
CA LEU A 8 28.43 4.34 1.31
C LEU A 8 27.15 4.09 2.11
N LEU A 9 27.26 4.14 3.43
CA LEU A 9 26.10 4.05 4.34
C LEU A 9 25.67 5.45 4.75
N LEU A 10 24.39 5.74 4.64
CA LEU A 10 23.79 7.01 4.98
C LEU A 10 22.60 6.73 5.92
N ASP A 11 22.73 7.18 7.15
CA ASP A 11 21.67 7.05 8.17
C ASP A 11 20.90 8.36 8.27
N GLU A 12 19.63 8.32 7.89
CA GLU A 12 18.70 9.46 7.85
C GLU A 12 19.29 10.77 7.25
N PRO A 13 19.94 10.71 6.05
CA PRO A 13 20.77 11.82 5.59
C PRO A 13 20.00 13.11 5.29
N LEU A 14 18.68 13.04 5.11
CA LEU A 14 17.82 14.16 4.73
C LEU A 14 16.80 14.54 5.81
N GLY A 15 16.77 13.82 6.93
CA GLY A 15 15.72 13.98 7.97
C GLY A 15 15.63 15.39 8.58
N ALA A 16 16.75 16.11 8.68
CA ALA A 16 16.80 17.46 9.28
C ALA A 16 16.49 18.60 8.30
N LEU A 17 16.22 18.30 7.01
CA LEU A 17 16.02 19.31 5.96
C LEU A 17 14.54 19.67 5.77
N ASP A 18 14.28 20.93 5.42
CA ASP A 18 12.96 21.35 4.95
C ASP A 18 12.59 20.66 3.63
N LEU A 19 11.30 20.62 3.29
CA LEU A 19 10.78 19.89 2.13
C LEU A 19 11.44 20.30 0.80
N LYS A 20 11.69 21.60 0.59
CA LYS A 20 12.27 22.09 -0.67
C LYS A 20 13.72 21.68 -0.81
N LEU A 21 14.49 21.86 0.24
CA LEU A 21 15.91 21.49 0.28
C LEU A 21 16.07 19.97 0.22
N ARG A 22 15.19 19.20 0.90
CA ARG A 22 15.16 17.75 0.84
C ARG A 22 15.00 17.24 -0.58
N LYS A 23 14.01 17.73 -1.35
CA LYS A 23 13.81 17.36 -2.76
C LYS A 23 15.02 17.71 -3.65
N GLN A 24 15.67 18.84 -3.42
CA GLN A 24 16.89 19.19 -4.14
C GLN A 24 18.04 18.22 -3.81
N MET A 25 18.24 17.90 -2.54
CA MET A 25 19.30 16.99 -2.10
C MET A 25 19.08 15.55 -2.56
N GLN A 26 17.84 15.07 -2.64
CA GLN A 26 17.51 13.76 -3.24
C GLN A 26 18.04 13.67 -4.67
N VAL A 27 17.79 14.68 -5.49
CA VAL A 27 18.28 14.74 -6.88
C VAL A 27 19.82 14.75 -6.94
N GLU A 28 20.45 15.55 -6.09
CA GLU A 28 21.92 15.67 -6.07
C GLU A 28 22.59 14.38 -5.58
N LEU A 29 22.04 13.72 -4.55
CA LEU A 29 22.56 12.44 -4.05
C LEU A 29 22.41 11.33 -5.11
N LYS A 30 21.30 11.31 -5.85
CA LYS A 30 21.10 10.33 -6.94
C LYS A 30 22.07 10.57 -8.10
N ARG A 31 22.37 11.85 -8.44
CA ARG A 31 23.40 12.22 -9.42
C ARG A 31 24.79 11.81 -8.97
N LEU A 32 25.11 12.05 -7.70
CA LEU A 32 26.39 11.70 -7.12
C LEU A 32 26.59 10.18 -7.12
N GLN A 33 25.59 9.40 -6.72
CA GLN A 33 25.63 7.93 -6.75
C GLN A 33 25.93 7.42 -8.16
N LYS A 34 25.20 7.93 -9.18
CA LYS A 34 25.44 7.57 -10.58
C LYS A 34 26.83 7.95 -11.06
N LYS A 35 27.32 9.13 -10.67
CA LYS A 35 28.66 9.61 -11.06
C LYS A 35 29.79 8.77 -10.44
N LEU A 36 29.61 8.34 -9.20
CA LEU A 36 30.61 7.56 -8.47
C LEU A 36 30.59 6.07 -8.84
N GLY A 37 29.45 5.54 -9.29
CA GLY A 37 29.28 4.12 -9.61
C GLY A 37 29.41 3.18 -8.41
N ILE A 38 29.21 3.69 -7.18
CA ILE A 38 29.30 2.91 -5.95
C ILE A 38 27.91 2.62 -5.38
N THR A 39 27.82 1.61 -4.52
CA THR A 39 26.56 1.28 -3.84
C THR A 39 26.30 2.27 -2.71
N PHE A 40 25.09 2.86 -2.70
CA PHE A 40 24.59 3.64 -1.59
C PHE A 40 23.56 2.82 -0.83
N VAL A 41 23.67 2.79 0.48
CA VAL A 41 22.67 2.21 1.39
C VAL A 41 22.12 3.34 2.24
N TYR A 42 20.83 3.63 2.06
CA TYR A 42 20.10 4.63 2.85
C TYR A 42 19.27 3.94 3.92
N VAL A 43 19.40 4.40 5.16
CA VAL A 43 18.42 4.10 6.20
C VAL A 43 17.54 5.34 6.35
N THR A 44 16.24 5.16 6.20
CA THR A 44 15.26 6.25 6.33
C THR A 44 13.93 5.71 6.82
N HIS A 45 13.19 6.54 7.54
CA HIS A 45 11.78 6.31 7.88
C HIS A 45 10.83 7.06 6.91
N ASP A 46 11.38 7.85 5.99
CA ASP A 46 10.60 8.57 4.97
C ASP A 46 10.37 7.65 3.76
N GLN A 47 9.11 7.26 3.57
CA GLN A 47 8.68 6.37 2.49
C GLN A 47 8.86 7.01 1.10
N GLU A 48 8.64 8.34 0.97
CA GLU A 48 8.83 9.06 -0.29
C GLU A 48 10.31 9.02 -0.70
N GLU A 49 11.23 9.16 0.25
CA GLU A 49 12.66 9.02 0.00
C GLU A 49 13.00 7.62 -0.51
N ALA A 50 12.54 6.59 0.19
CA ALA A 50 12.81 5.20 -0.20
C ALA A 50 12.29 4.90 -1.62
N LEU A 51 11.03 5.28 -1.93
CA LEU A 51 10.40 5.02 -3.21
C LEU A 51 11.04 5.80 -4.37
N THR A 52 11.53 7.03 -4.14
CA THR A 52 12.06 7.90 -5.20
C THR A 52 13.54 7.72 -5.46
N MET A 53 14.32 7.35 -4.44
CA MET A 53 15.78 7.33 -4.53
C MET A 53 16.36 5.94 -4.78
N SER A 54 15.71 4.88 -4.34
CA SER A 54 16.29 3.54 -4.29
C SER A 54 15.99 2.71 -5.54
N ASP A 55 16.95 1.90 -5.97
CA ASP A 55 16.75 0.84 -6.98
C ASP A 55 16.09 -0.40 -6.34
N ARG A 56 16.42 -0.66 -5.07
CA ARG A 56 15.81 -1.70 -4.24
C ARG A 56 15.54 -1.18 -2.84
N ILE A 57 14.42 -1.61 -2.27
CA ILE A 57 13.97 -1.25 -0.94
C ILE A 57 13.87 -2.52 -0.11
N ALA A 58 14.37 -2.46 1.13
CA ALA A 58 14.16 -3.47 2.14
C ALA A 58 13.29 -2.86 3.25
N VAL A 59 12.06 -3.33 3.38
CA VAL A 59 11.17 -2.93 4.48
C VAL A 59 11.49 -3.79 5.70
N MET A 60 11.76 -3.14 6.82
CA MET A 60 12.08 -3.81 8.09
C MET A 60 11.01 -3.51 9.14
N HIS A 61 10.65 -4.51 9.92
CA HIS A 61 9.78 -4.40 11.07
C HIS A 61 10.29 -5.30 12.20
N GLN A 62 10.38 -4.77 13.41
CA GLN A 62 10.83 -5.52 14.61
C GLN A 62 12.14 -6.31 14.42
N GLY A 63 13.09 -5.77 13.62
CA GLY A 63 14.38 -6.42 13.37
C GLY A 63 14.40 -7.42 12.22
N HIS A 64 13.26 -7.71 11.58
CA HIS A 64 13.14 -8.64 10.46
C HIS A 64 12.88 -7.92 9.13
N PHE A 65 13.22 -8.56 8.03
CA PHE A 65 12.86 -8.09 6.69
C PHE A 65 11.46 -8.58 6.32
N GLU A 66 10.52 -7.67 6.17
CA GLU A 66 9.15 -7.96 5.72
C GLU A 66 9.09 -8.22 4.21
N GLN A 67 9.81 -7.39 3.45
CA GLN A 67 9.86 -7.52 2.00
C GLN A 67 11.08 -6.80 1.44
N ILE A 68 11.68 -7.37 0.38
CA ILE A 68 12.76 -6.74 -0.37
C ILE A 68 12.38 -6.76 -1.86
N GLY A 69 12.35 -5.58 -2.49
CA GLY A 69 11.97 -5.45 -3.90
C GLY A 69 12.30 -4.09 -4.49
N THR A 70 11.89 -3.87 -5.71
CA THR A 70 11.88 -2.54 -6.34
C THR A 70 10.81 -1.66 -5.73
N ALA A 71 10.89 -0.34 -5.91
CA ALA A 71 9.88 0.60 -5.44
C ALA A 71 8.47 0.20 -5.94
N LYS A 72 8.36 -0.23 -7.20
CA LYS A 72 7.10 -0.67 -7.81
C LYS A 72 6.56 -1.94 -7.15
N GLU A 73 7.39 -2.96 -6.93
CA GLU A 73 6.98 -4.21 -6.28
C GLU A 73 6.50 -3.96 -4.84
N ILE A 74 7.24 -3.16 -4.07
CA ILE A 74 6.89 -2.84 -2.68
C ILE A 74 5.57 -2.08 -2.59
N TYR A 75 5.31 -1.16 -3.54
CA TYR A 75 4.10 -0.33 -3.54
C TYR A 75 2.89 -1.06 -4.11
N GLU A 76 3.03 -1.70 -5.28
CA GLU A 76 1.91 -2.33 -6.01
C GLU A 76 1.60 -3.75 -5.53
N ASN A 77 2.61 -4.50 -5.02
CA ASN A 77 2.47 -5.90 -4.62
C ASN A 77 3.04 -6.14 -3.20
N PRO A 78 2.48 -5.48 -2.16
CA PRO A 78 2.90 -5.73 -0.79
C PRO A 78 2.61 -7.18 -0.39
N GLN A 79 3.60 -7.84 0.22
CA GLN A 79 3.51 -9.25 0.63
C GLN A 79 2.89 -9.44 2.00
N THR A 80 2.98 -8.43 2.88
CA THR A 80 2.39 -8.47 4.22
C THR A 80 1.46 -7.29 4.45
N LYS A 81 0.52 -7.44 5.39
CA LYS A 81 -0.34 -6.35 5.85
C LYS A 81 0.47 -5.16 6.35
N PHE A 82 1.61 -5.45 7.01
CA PHE A 82 2.51 -4.39 7.48
C PHE A 82 3.02 -3.56 6.31
N VAL A 83 3.60 -4.18 5.28
CA VAL A 83 4.10 -3.47 4.10
C VAL A 83 3.00 -2.68 3.41
N ALA A 84 1.81 -3.28 3.24
CA ALA A 84 0.66 -2.62 2.63
C ALA A 84 0.22 -1.35 3.38
N SER A 85 0.25 -1.39 4.73
CA SER A 85 -0.14 -0.26 5.59
C SER A 85 0.99 0.75 5.80
N PHE A 86 2.24 0.29 5.80
CA PHE A 86 3.40 1.13 6.06
C PHE A 86 3.81 1.94 4.82
N ILE A 87 3.76 1.36 3.64
CA ILE A 87 4.18 2.01 2.39
C ILE A 87 3.00 2.69 1.70
N GLY A 88 2.88 3.99 1.89
CA GLY A 88 1.78 4.79 1.35
C GLY A 88 0.44 4.56 2.04
N GLU A 89 -0.60 5.26 1.57
CA GLU A 89 -1.97 5.03 2.02
C GLU A 89 -2.55 3.77 1.35
N SER A 90 -3.32 2.97 2.11
CA SER A 90 -4.02 1.79 1.58
C SER A 90 -5.33 1.55 2.31
N ASN A 91 -6.34 1.13 1.57
CA ASN A 91 -7.57 0.58 2.13
C ASN A 91 -7.35 -0.92 2.38
N ILE A 92 -7.28 -1.33 3.63
CA ILE A 92 -7.05 -2.73 4.00
C ILE A 92 -8.30 -3.30 4.64
N PHE A 93 -8.80 -4.41 4.10
CA PHE A 93 -9.99 -5.11 4.56
C PHE A 93 -9.63 -6.53 4.95
N GLU A 94 -10.30 -7.07 5.94
CA GLU A 94 -10.33 -8.50 6.22
C GLU A 94 -11.49 -9.14 5.45
N ALA A 95 -11.24 -10.28 4.84
CA ALA A 95 -12.22 -10.98 4.02
C ALA A 95 -12.05 -12.49 4.10
N ASN A 96 -13.12 -13.21 3.76
CA ASN A 96 -13.13 -14.65 3.59
C ASN A 96 -13.17 -14.99 2.09
N VAL A 97 -12.37 -15.95 1.66
CA VAL A 97 -12.39 -16.46 0.28
C VAL A 97 -13.62 -17.32 0.08
N ASP A 98 -14.58 -16.85 -0.71
CA ASP A 98 -15.89 -17.49 -0.94
C ASP A 98 -15.84 -18.41 -2.16
N THR A 99 -15.34 -17.88 -3.29
CA THR A 99 -15.23 -18.59 -4.56
C THR A 99 -13.87 -18.38 -5.21
N ILE A 100 -13.41 -19.39 -5.94
CA ILE A 100 -12.16 -19.38 -6.70
C ILE A 100 -12.45 -19.90 -8.10
N GLU A 101 -12.23 -19.05 -9.11
CA GLU A 101 -12.39 -19.39 -10.54
C GLU A 101 -11.12 -19.01 -11.29
N GLY A 102 -10.16 -19.96 -11.37
CA GLY A 102 -8.81 -19.66 -11.88
C GLY A 102 -8.08 -18.70 -10.92
N THR A 103 -7.76 -17.50 -11.42
CA THR A 103 -7.16 -16.42 -10.61
C THR A 103 -8.21 -15.47 -10.04
N ASP A 104 -9.48 -15.56 -10.43
CA ASP A 104 -10.55 -14.69 -9.92
C ASP A 104 -11.06 -15.21 -8.58
N LEU A 105 -11.03 -14.33 -7.58
CA LEU A 105 -11.46 -14.58 -6.22
C LEU A 105 -12.73 -13.79 -5.92
N GLY A 106 -13.79 -14.49 -5.49
CA GLY A 106 -14.94 -13.88 -4.83
C GLY A 106 -14.69 -13.86 -3.33
N LEU A 107 -14.80 -12.70 -2.73
CA LEU A 107 -14.42 -12.44 -1.34
C LEU A 107 -15.59 -11.84 -0.58
N THR A 108 -15.86 -12.34 0.62
CA THR A 108 -16.91 -11.85 1.51
C THR A 108 -16.27 -11.13 2.68
N MET A 109 -16.65 -9.87 2.87
CA MET A 109 -16.28 -9.01 4.00
C MET A 109 -17.50 -8.74 4.89
N GLU A 110 -17.27 -8.20 6.08
CA GLU A 110 -18.35 -7.80 6.99
C GLU A 110 -19.40 -6.87 6.31
N ASN A 111 -18.95 -5.96 5.45
CA ASN A 111 -19.80 -4.94 4.83
C ASN A 111 -20.20 -5.25 3.39
N GLY A 112 -19.92 -6.43 2.86
CA GLY A 112 -20.32 -6.82 1.51
C GLY A 112 -19.39 -7.78 0.82
N LYS A 113 -19.73 -8.07 -0.44
CA LYS A 113 -18.95 -8.93 -1.33
C LYS A 113 -18.13 -8.09 -2.29
N VAL A 114 -16.93 -8.58 -2.62
CA VAL A 114 -16.00 -7.92 -3.53
C VAL A 114 -15.26 -8.96 -4.35
N ARG A 115 -14.53 -8.49 -5.36
CA ARG A 115 -13.70 -9.34 -6.23
C ARG A 115 -12.24 -8.88 -6.20
N ALA A 116 -11.35 -9.84 -6.32
CA ALA A 116 -9.91 -9.60 -6.50
C ALA A 116 -9.31 -10.70 -7.40
N LYS A 117 -8.05 -10.52 -7.79
CA LYS A 117 -7.27 -11.59 -8.41
C LYS A 117 -6.17 -12.05 -7.46
N GLY A 118 -5.92 -13.37 -7.46
CA GLY A 118 -4.86 -13.96 -6.65
C GLY A 118 -4.69 -15.44 -6.96
N GLU A 119 -3.55 -15.98 -6.58
CA GLU A 119 -3.20 -17.39 -6.74
C GLU A 119 -2.74 -17.97 -5.40
N GLY A 120 -2.92 -19.28 -5.21
CA GLY A 120 -2.45 -19.99 -4.02
C GLY A 120 -3.38 -19.90 -2.80
N PHE A 121 -4.57 -19.28 -2.95
CA PHE A 121 -5.57 -19.19 -1.88
C PHE A 121 -6.48 -20.42 -1.86
N VAL A 122 -7.06 -20.70 -0.69
CA VAL A 122 -8.03 -21.77 -0.51
C VAL A 122 -9.38 -21.22 -0.08
N LYS A 123 -10.45 -21.95 -0.37
CA LYS A 123 -11.81 -21.57 0.04
C LYS A 123 -11.90 -21.51 1.57
N GLU A 124 -12.66 -20.55 2.08
CA GLU A 124 -12.84 -20.27 3.52
C GLU A 124 -11.58 -19.74 4.24
N GLU A 125 -10.54 -19.39 3.47
CA GLU A 125 -9.37 -18.74 4.04
C GLU A 125 -9.68 -17.29 4.41
N ILE A 126 -9.21 -16.87 5.59
CA ILE A 126 -9.23 -15.46 5.99
C ILE A 126 -7.99 -14.79 5.40
N VAL A 127 -8.21 -13.69 4.68
CA VAL A 127 -7.18 -12.94 3.97
C VAL A 127 -7.31 -11.44 4.25
N TYR A 128 -6.26 -10.68 3.99
CA TYR A 128 -6.36 -9.25 3.86
C TYR A 128 -6.47 -8.86 2.38
N ILE A 129 -7.29 -7.87 2.09
CA ILE A 129 -7.38 -7.21 0.78
C ILE A 129 -6.81 -5.82 0.95
N SER A 130 -5.79 -5.48 0.18
CA SER A 130 -5.19 -4.15 0.13
C SER A 130 -5.51 -3.48 -1.20
N VAL A 131 -6.14 -2.32 -1.17
CA VAL A 131 -6.46 -1.52 -2.35
C VAL A 131 -5.98 -0.10 -2.15
N ARG A 132 -5.21 0.42 -3.08
CA ARG A 132 -4.73 1.79 -3.03
C ARG A 132 -5.88 2.78 -3.24
N PRO A 133 -5.89 3.96 -2.56
CA PRO A 133 -6.95 4.94 -2.72
C PRO A 133 -7.16 5.41 -4.16
N GLU A 134 -6.12 5.49 -4.97
CA GLU A 134 -6.17 5.84 -6.39
C GLU A 134 -6.77 4.74 -7.28
N ASN A 135 -6.82 3.49 -6.81
CA ASN A 135 -7.45 2.35 -7.47
C ASN A 135 -8.83 2.03 -6.90
N THR A 136 -9.30 2.82 -5.93
CA THR A 136 -10.63 2.68 -5.33
C THR A 136 -11.58 3.67 -5.99
N HIS A 137 -12.74 3.20 -6.44
CA HIS A 137 -13.72 3.97 -7.19
C HIS A 137 -15.09 4.01 -6.50
N LEU A 138 -15.87 5.02 -6.85
CA LEU A 138 -17.23 5.22 -6.34
C LEU A 138 -18.25 5.19 -7.48
N SER A 139 -19.43 4.66 -7.19
CA SER A 139 -20.56 4.69 -8.11
C SER A 139 -21.88 4.92 -7.35
N ASP A 140 -22.79 5.71 -7.92
CA ASP A 140 -24.17 5.85 -7.47
C ASP A 140 -25.06 4.67 -7.90
N LYS A 141 -24.52 3.75 -8.71
CA LYS A 141 -25.19 2.56 -9.22
C LYS A 141 -24.56 1.29 -8.68
N PRO A 142 -25.31 0.19 -8.64
CA PRO A 142 -24.75 -1.12 -8.35
C PRO A 142 -23.62 -1.48 -9.34
N VAL A 143 -22.56 -2.10 -8.83
CA VAL A 143 -21.43 -2.58 -9.63
C VAL A 143 -21.39 -4.11 -9.56
N ASP A 144 -21.28 -4.77 -10.71
CA ASP A 144 -21.28 -6.23 -10.77
C ASP A 144 -20.12 -6.82 -9.97
N GLY A 145 -20.42 -7.82 -9.15
CA GLY A 145 -19.44 -8.47 -8.27
C GLY A 145 -19.07 -7.67 -7.03
N PHE A 146 -19.64 -6.47 -6.81
CA PHE A 146 -19.39 -5.63 -5.64
C PHE A 146 -20.68 -5.23 -4.94
N THR A 147 -20.78 -5.53 -3.64
CA THR A 147 -21.90 -5.09 -2.81
C THR A 147 -21.45 -4.21 -1.64
N LEU A 148 -20.20 -3.78 -1.65
CA LEU A 148 -19.62 -2.87 -0.65
C LEU A 148 -20.24 -1.49 -0.83
N LYS A 149 -20.95 -1.02 0.21
CA LYS A 149 -21.63 0.27 0.22
C LYS A 149 -21.16 1.11 1.39
N GLY A 150 -21.16 2.42 1.19
CA GLY A 150 -20.85 3.38 2.23
C GLY A 150 -21.52 4.72 1.96
N ILE A 151 -21.30 5.65 2.87
CA ILE A 151 -21.82 7.03 2.81
C ILE A 151 -20.62 7.98 2.69
N VAL A 152 -20.65 8.87 1.74
CA VAL A 152 -19.64 9.94 1.60
C VAL A 152 -19.69 10.82 2.85
N LYS A 153 -18.55 10.89 3.54
CA LYS A 153 -18.39 11.60 4.82
C LYS A 153 -17.73 12.96 4.63
N ASP A 154 -16.74 13.03 3.76
CA ASP A 154 -15.95 14.24 3.53
C ASP A 154 -15.25 14.20 2.17
N GLN A 155 -14.99 15.39 1.62
CA GLN A 155 -14.24 15.56 0.38
C GLN A 155 -13.23 16.70 0.52
N ILE A 156 -11.95 16.38 0.28
CA ILE A 156 -10.85 17.30 0.45
C ILE A 156 -10.16 17.50 -0.90
N TYR A 157 -10.21 18.71 -1.41
CA TYR A 157 -9.46 19.10 -2.61
C TYR A 157 -8.02 19.46 -2.25
N VAL A 158 -7.06 18.71 -2.80
CA VAL A 158 -5.62 18.92 -2.56
C VAL A 158 -4.89 19.23 -3.88
N GLY A 159 -5.39 20.22 -4.61
CA GLY A 159 -4.79 20.65 -5.88
C GLY A 159 -4.90 19.59 -6.98
N SER A 160 -4.00 18.64 -7.05
CA SER A 160 -3.97 17.59 -8.08
C SER A 160 -4.85 16.39 -7.80
N VAL A 161 -5.43 16.28 -6.60
CA VAL A 161 -6.21 15.13 -6.15
C VAL A 161 -7.45 15.60 -5.41
N LEU A 162 -8.60 14.98 -5.69
CA LEU A 162 -9.81 15.03 -4.89
C LEU A 162 -9.83 13.79 -3.99
N LYS A 163 -9.60 13.97 -2.68
CA LYS A 163 -9.69 12.92 -1.68
C LYS A 163 -11.13 12.82 -1.17
N THR A 164 -11.75 11.65 -1.32
CA THR A 164 -13.08 11.37 -0.79
C THR A 164 -12.96 10.34 0.33
N ILE A 165 -13.60 10.59 1.46
CA ILE A 165 -13.70 9.67 2.58
C ILE A 165 -15.12 9.10 2.59
N VAL A 166 -15.22 7.78 2.55
CA VAL A 166 -16.49 7.04 2.60
C VAL A 166 -16.53 6.23 3.88
N GLU A 167 -17.56 6.39 4.68
CA GLU A 167 -17.79 5.61 5.89
C GLU A 167 -18.63 4.37 5.57
N LEU A 168 -18.12 3.20 5.93
CA LEU A 168 -18.84 1.93 5.82
C LEU A 168 -19.80 1.73 7.01
N PRO A 169 -20.77 0.81 6.92
CA PRO A 169 -21.74 0.55 7.99
C PRO A 169 -21.12 0.19 9.37
N ASN A 170 -19.92 -0.37 9.37
CA ASN A 170 -19.18 -0.71 10.61
C ASN A 170 -18.32 0.47 11.14
N GLY A 171 -18.44 1.67 10.56
CA GLY A 171 -17.68 2.86 10.94
C GLY A 171 -16.26 2.92 10.37
N LYS A 172 -15.84 1.93 9.57
CA LYS A 172 -14.54 1.97 8.90
C LYS A 172 -14.55 2.97 7.76
N GLU A 173 -13.49 3.76 7.65
CA GLU A 173 -13.31 4.73 6.57
C GLU A 173 -12.56 4.10 5.39
N VAL A 174 -13.05 4.38 4.20
CA VAL A 174 -12.42 4.06 2.92
C VAL A 174 -12.00 5.36 2.26
N LYS A 175 -10.75 5.43 1.86
CA LYS A 175 -10.16 6.59 1.18
C LYS A 175 -10.17 6.36 -0.33
N VAL A 176 -10.59 7.37 -1.06
CA VAL A 176 -10.64 7.36 -2.53
C VAL A 176 -9.93 8.60 -3.05
N ASN A 177 -8.94 8.41 -3.90
CA ASN A 177 -8.16 9.49 -4.52
C ASN A 177 -8.50 9.55 -6.01
N ASN A 178 -9.28 10.57 -6.39
CA ASN A 178 -9.68 10.78 -7.78
C ASN A 178 -8.97 11.99 -8.39
N HIS A 179 -9.03 12.07 -9.72
CA HIS A 179 -8.66 13.29 -10.42
C HIS A 179 -9.59 14.44 -9.99
N PRO A 180 -9.13 15.69 -9.93
CA PRO A 180 -9.95 16.84 -9.52
C PRO A 180 -11.24 17.03 -10.30
N ASP A 181 -11.24 16.64 -11.57
CA ASP A 181 -12.42 16.74 -12.46
C ASP A 181 -13.38 15.53 -12.37
N ALA A 182 -13.12 14.58 -11.46
CA ALA A 182 -14.01 13.43 -11.27
C ALA A 182 -15.36 13.86 -10.69
N THR A 183 -16.33 12.95 -10.78
CA THR A 183 -17.66 13.17 -10.22
C THR A 183 -17.57 13.43 -8.72
N VAL A 184 -18.12 14.55 -8.30
CA VAL A 184 -18.23 14.95 -6.89
C VAL A 184 -19.55 14.38 -6.34
N TYR A 185 -19.46 13.63 -5.25
CA TYR A 185 -20.62 13.12 -4.52
C TYR A 185 -20.82 13.95 -3.26
N PRO A 186 -21.97 14.65 -3.08
CA PRO A 186 -22.20 15.41 -1.86
C PRO A 186 -22.12 14.56 -0.59
N ASP A 187 -21.73 15.18 0.52
CA ASP A 187 -21.72 14.53 1.83
C ASP A 187 -23.08 13.92 2.16
N GLY A 188 -23.09 12.74 2.74
CA GLY A 188 -24.31 11.96 3.00
C GLY A 188 -24.81 11.13 1.81
N THR A 189 -24.18 11.21 0.64
CA THR A 189 -24.55 10.38 -0.52
C THR A 189 -24.17 8.93 -0.29
N ALA A 190 -25.13 8.02 -0.50
CA ALA A 190 -24.87 6.59 -0.51
C ALA A 190 -24.20 6.17 -1.83
N VAL A 191 -23.08 5.47 -1.74
CA VAL A 191 -22.28 5.05 -2.88
C VAL A 191 -21.87 3.57 -2.77
N SER A 192 -21.66 2.94 -3.93
CA SER A 192 -20.97 1.66 -4.04
C SER A 192 -19.48 1.92 -4.14
N VAL A 193 -18.69 1.17 -3.38
CA VAL A 193 -17.22 1.19 -3.42
C VAL A 193 -16.73 -0.02 -4.21
N TYR A 194 -15.86 0.19 -5.18
CA TYR A 194 -15.35 -0.87 -6.04
C TYR A 194 -13.93 -0.56 -6.56
N TRP A 195 -13.34 -1.55 -7.21
CA TRP A 195 -12.03 -1.46 -7.87
C TRP A 195 -11.93 -2.51 -8.99
N GLU A 196 -10.96 -2.36 -9.89
CA GLU A 196 -10.61 -3.42 -10.82
C GLU A 196 -9.99 -4.59 -10.05
N PRO A 197 -10.46 -5.85 -10.26
CA PRO A 197 -9.98 -7.01 -9.49
C PRO A 197 -8.46 -7.23 -9.49
N ASP A 198 -7.75 -6.82 -10.53
CA ASP A 198 -6.29 -6.89 -10.66
C ASP A 198 -5.54 -5.77 -9.90
N LYS A 199 -6.25 -4.77 -9.36
CA LYS A 199 -5.71 -3.69 -8.55
C LYS A 199 -5.81 -3.94 -7.05
N ALA A 200 -6.49 -4.99 -6.65
CA ALA A 200 -6.55 -5.43 -5.26
C ALA A 200 -5.48 -6.50 -5.02
N VAL A 201 -4.66 -6.29 -4.01
CA VAL A 201 -3.68 -7.29 -3.56
C VAL A 201 -4.28 -8.10 -2.43
N VAL A 202 -4.35 -9.41 -2.63
CA VAL A 202 -4.81 -10.35 -1.59
C VAL A 202 -3.59 -10.89 -0.85
N ILE A 203 -3.63 -10.84 0.48
CA ILE A 203 -2.50 -11.15 1.37
C ILE A 203 -2.95 -12.22 2.36
N HIS A 204 -2.16 -13.27 2.50
CA HIS A 204 -2.41 -14.32 3.49
C HIS A 204 -2.29 -13.81 4.93
N THR A 205 -3.23 -14.18 5.79
CA THR A 205 -3.14 -13.84 7.23
C THR A 205 -2.18 -14.76 7.99
N LYS A 206 -1.86 -15.92 7.43
CA LYS A 206 -1.00 -16.92 8.09
C LYS A 206 0.49 -16.53 8.10
N GLU A 207 0.91 -15.65 7.20
CA GLU A 207 2.30 -15.20 7.16
C GLU A 207 2.67 -14.34 8.37
N ASP A 208 1.76 -13.52 8.86
CA ASP A 208 1.97 -12.77 10.11
C ASP A 208 2.22 -13.70 11.32
N LYS A 209 1.66 -14.93 11.33
CA LYS A 209 1.83 -15.90 12.41
C LYS A 209 3.05 -16.83 12.24
N MET A 210 3.59 -16.93 11.04
CA MET A 210 4.73 -17.81 10.77
C MET A 210 6.04 -17.20 11.31
N TYR A 211 6.17 -15.89 11.28
CA TYR A 211 7.30 -15.18 11.87
C TYR A 211 7.27 -15.28 13.41
N ASP A 212 6.12 -15.08 14.05
CA ASP A 212 5.95 -15.26 15.50
C ASP A 212 6.29 -16.71 15.92
N ALA A 213 5.91 -17.72 15.12
CA ALA A 213 6.22 -19.13 15.40
C ALA A 213 7.71 -19.48 15.21
N ILE A 214 8.41 -18.80 14.29
CA ILE A 214 9.86 -18.99 14.07
C ILE A 214 10.64 -18.30 15.20
N GLU A 215 10.23 -17.13 15.63
CA GLU A 215 10.83 -16.41 16.75
C GLU A 215 10.72 -17.20 18.05
N ASP A 216 9.55 -17.75 18.34
CA ASP A 216 9.32 -18.64 19.49
C ASP A 216 10.14 -19.96 19.44
N ALA A 217 10.49 -20.42 18.24
CA ALA A 217 11.29 -21.64 18.06
C ALA A 217 12.81 -21.38 18.13
N VAL A 218 13.26 -20.15 17.83
CA VAL A 218 14.70 -19.78 17.83
C VAL A 218 15.14 -19.21 19.17
N LEU A 219 14.20 -18.69 19.99
CA LEU A 219 14.47 -18.12 21.33
C LEU A 219 14.31 -19.13 22.48
N LYS A 220 13.98 -20.40 22.19
CA LYS A 220 14.01 -21.55 23.11
C LYS A 220 15.22 -22.45 22.87
#